data_e0fedb18970246b96bb1ccae4847146f
#
_entry.id   e0fedb18970246b96bb1ccae4847146f
#
_cell.length_a   1.000
_cell.length_b   1.000
_cell.length_c   1.000
_cell.angle_alpha   90.00
_cell.angle_beta   90.00
_cell.angle_gamma   90.00
#
_symmetry.space_group_name_H-M   'P 1'
#
loop_
_entity.id
_entity.type
_entity.pdbx_description
1 polymer ?
#
loop_
_entity_poly.entity_id
_entity_poly.type
_entity_poly.pdbx_seq_one_letter_code
_entity_poly.pdbx_strand_id
1 'polypeptide(L)'
;DIFNTVPLISGLSLALAAVAQGFIRYFADQFVDQYGPEKVSFYSLIAMILGVTFVVSSPNPFIALLGFMLMGGGSAVIFPLAMSAAARDTEKTPEENVASLAQFVFVVFLLAPPLLGFIGEYFGLRWSFALAFPFLMISLLSISALNTEKNKNF
;
A
#
# COMPACT_ATOMS: atom_id res chain seq x y z
N ASP A 1 -6.00 19.92 -7.55
CA ASP A 1 -4.74 20.27 -6.85
C ASP A 1 -5.08 20.97 -5.52
N ILE A 2 -4.73 20.34 -4.40
CA ILE A 2 -5.05 20.82 -3.03
C ILE A 2 -4.33 22.14 -2.73
N PHE A 3 -3.19 22.38 -3.34
CA PHE A 3 -2.30 23.51 -3.03
C PHE A 3 -2.23 24.57 -4.14
N ASN A 4 -3.02 24.44 -5.21
CA ASN A 4 -2.90 25.29 -6.40
C ASN A 4 -1.44 25.41 -6.91
N THR A 5 -0.72 24.30 -6.85
CA THR A 5 0.69 24.23 -7.26
C THR A 5 0.81 24.06 -8.77
N VAL A 6 1.97 24.40 -9.30
CA VAL A 6 2.27 24.15 -10.71
C VAL A 6 2.21 22.66 -11.03
N PRO A 7 1.80 22.26 -12.24
CA PRO A 7 1.71 20.84 -12.65
C PRO A 7 2.97 20.01 -12.39
N LEU A 8 4.13 20.67 -12.33
CA LEU A 8 5.41 20.07 -12.00
C LEU A 8 5.41 19.42 -10.61
N ILE A 9 4.85 20.08 -9.59
CA ILE A 9 4.81 19.52 -8.22
C ILE A 9 3.89 18.31 -8.15
N SER A 10 2.77 18.34 -8.85
CA SER A 10 1.88 17.17 -8.95
C SER A 10 2.56 15.99 -9.65
N GLY A 11 3.34 16.24 -10.70
CA GLY A 11 4.16 15.21 -11.36
C GLY A 11 5.27 14.68 -10.47
N LEU A 12 5.94 15.55 -9.70
CA LEU A 12 6.98 15.16 -8.74
C LEU A 12 6.45 14.25 -7.64
N SER A 13 5.24 14.45 -7.14
CA SER A 13 4.66 13.58 -6.11
C SER A 13 4.55 12.13 -6.56
N LEU A 14 4.08 11.92 -7.79
CA LEU A 14 3.98 10.59 -8.40
C LEU A 14 5.38 10.00 -8.67
N ALA A 15 6.29 10.80 -9.21
CA ALA A 15 7.66 10.38 -9.50
C ALA A 15 8.41 9.97 -8.21
N LEU A 16 8.30 10.74 -7.14
CA LEU A 16 8.92 10.43 -5.84
C LEU A 16 8.33 9.15 -5.23
N ALA A 17 7.01 8.97 -5.30
CA ALA A 17 6.38 7.73 -4.86
C ALA A 17 6.90 6.51 -5.64
N ALA A 18 6.98 6.62 -6.97
CA ALA A 18 7.46 5.55 -7.85
C ALA A 18 8.95 5.22 -7.61
N VAL A 19 9.79 6.24 -7.43
CA VAL A 19 11.23 6.06 -7.12
C VAL A 19 11.39 5.40 -5.76
N ALA A 20 10.68 5.86 -4.73
CA ALA A 20 10.72 5.26 -3.41
C ALA A 20 10.25 3.79 -3.45
N GLN A 21 9.17 3.50 -4.18
CA GLN A 21 8.66 2.16 -4.39
C GLN A 21 9.70 1.25 -5.07
N GLY A 22 10.32 1.72 -6.17
CA GLY A 22 11.34 0.96 -6.90
C GLY A 22 12.58 0.68 -6.04
N PHE A 23 13.03 1.69 -5.28
CA PHE A 23 14.17 1.57 -4.39
C PHE A 23 13.93 0.55 -3.27
N ILE A 24 12.82 0.65 -2.56
CA ILE A 24 12.46 -0.30 -1.50
C ILE A 24 12.27 -1.70 -2.07
N ARG A 25 11.65 -1.83 -3.26
CA ARG A 25 11.43 -3.13 -3.90
C ARG A 25 12.75 -3.83 -4.26
N TYR A 26 13.78 -3.09 -4.63
CA TYR A 26 15.10 -3.66 -4.92
C TYR A 26 15.71 -4.37 -3.71
N PHE A 27 15.49 -3.85 -2.50
CA PHE A 27 15.99 -4.44 -1.26
C PHE A 27 14.96 -5.29 -0.52
N ALA A 28 13.74 -5.38 -1.03
CA ALA A 28 12.60 -6.01 -0.34
C ALA A 28 12.87 -7.44 0.06
N ASP A 29 13.44 -8.25 -0.85
CA ASP A 29 13.71 -9.66 -0.59
C ASP A 29 14.73 -9.84 0.55
N GLN A 30 15.78 -9.02 0.60
CA GLN A 30 16.78 -9.05 1.67
C GLN A 30 16.15 -8.72 3.03
N PHE A 31 15.25 -7.72 3.08
CA PHE A 31 14.55 -7.36 4.31
C PHE A 31 13.59 -8.46 4.76
N VAL A 32 12.88 -9.08 3.81
CA VAL A 32 11.95 -10.17 4.12
C VAL A 32 12.71 -11.41 4.62
N ASP A 33 13.84 -11.74 4.01
CA ASP A 33 14.68 -12.88 4.42
C ASP A 33 15.29 -12.65 5.81
N GLN A 34 15.69 -11.41 6.12
CA GLN A 34 16.33 -11.08 7.40
C GLN A 34 15.34 -10.90 8.55
N TYR A 35 14.22 -10.24 8.33
CA TYR A 35 13.29 -9.82 9.39
C TYR A 35 11.96 -10.59 9.37
N GLY A 36 11.69 -11.32 8.31
CA GLY A 36 10.43 -12.04 8.09
C GLY A 36 9.32 -11.18 7.48
N PRO A 37 8.35 -11.82 6.80
CA PRO A 37 7.29 -11.13 6.07
C PRO A 37 6.37 -10.30 6.99
N GLU A 38 6.07 -10.80 8.20
CA GLU A 38 5.20 -10.13 9.16
C GLU A 38 5.76 -8.78 9.61
N LYS A 39 7.04 -8.73 10.03
CA LYS A 39 7.68 -7.49 10.49
C LYS A 39 7.84 -6.47 9.36
N VAL A 40 8.27 -6.94 8.18
CA VAL A 40 8.45 -6.07 7.02
C VAL A 40 7.11 -5.47 6.61
N SER A 41 6.03 -6.26 6.56
CA SER A 41 4.67 -5.76 6.28
C SER A 41 4.20 -4.78 7.34
N PHE A 42 4.46 -5.04 8.63
CA PHE A 42 4.10 -4.13 9.72
C PHE A 42 4.73 -2.75 9.53
N TYR A 43 6.04 -2.66 9.36
CA TYR A 43 6.72 -1.39 9.15
C TYR A 43 6.28 -0.69 7.86
N SER A 44 6.01 -1.46 6.80
CA SER A 44 5.49 -0.93 5.53
C SER A 44 4.10 -0.32 5.69
N LEU A 45 3.19 -0.97 6.41
CA LEU A 45 1.86 -0.44 6.71
C LEU A 45 1.94 0.81 7.59
N ILE A 46 2.82 0.84 8.60
CA ILE A 46 3.05 2.04 9.41
C ILE A 46 3.58 3.19 8.55
N ALA A 47 4.54 2.93 7.64
CA ALA A 47 5.02 3.95 6.71
C ALA A 47 3.89 4.49 5.81
N MET A 48 3.00 3.62 5.32
CA MET A 48 1.83 4.03 4.53
C MET A 48 0.85 4.87 5.36
N ILE A 49 0.55 4.50 6.60
CA ILE A 49 -0.33 5.25 7.51
C ILE A 49 0.25 6.65 7.77
N LEU A 50 1.54 6.74 8.06
CA LEU A 50 2.23 8.03 8.21
C LEU A 50 2.20 8.84 6.91
N GLY A 51 2.40 8.17 5.77
CA GLY A 51 2.34 8.80 4.45
C GLY A 51 0.97 9.40 4.17
N VAL A 52 -0.11 8.65 4.38
CA VAL A 52 -1.49 9.15 4.23
C VAL A 52 -1.77 10.29 5.20
N THR A 53 -1.32 10.17 6.46
CA THR A 53 -1.45 11.24 7.46
C THR A 53 -0.78 12.52 6.98
N PHE A 54 0.43 12.43 6.43
CA PHE A 54 1.15 13.60 5.90
C PHE A 54 0.42 14.21 4.71
N VAL A 55 -0.12 13.41 3.78
CA VAL A 55 -0.88 13.92 2.63
C VAL A 55 -2.15 14.61 3.07
N VAL A 56 -2.92 13.99 3.97
CA VAL A 56 -4.24 14.50 4.42
C VAL A 56 -4.10 15.76 5.29
N SER A 57 -3.12 15.78 6.20
CA SER A 57 -2.95 16.84 7.20
C SER A 57 -1.99 17.96 6.76
N SER A 58 -1.33 17.82 5.61
CA SER A 58 -0.23 18.69 5.26
C SER A 58 -0.67 20.14 5.04
N PRO A 59 0.05 21.11 5.64
CA PRO A 59 -0.18 22.53 5.41
C PRO A 59 0.50 23.05 4.15
N ASN A 60 1.46 22.30 3.59
CA ASN A 60 2.22 22.72 2.42
C ASN A 60 2.59 21.54 1.50
N PRO A 61 2.94 21.78 0.22
CA PRO A 61 3.24 20.74 -0.76
C PRO A 61 4.42 19.84 -0.38
N PHE A 62 5.43 20.35 0.30
CA PHE A 62 6.64 19.57 0.61
C PHE A 62 6.37 18.43 1.60
N ILE A 63 5.51 18.68 2.59
CA ILE A 63 5.08 17.64 3.53
C ILE A 63 4.25 16.57 2.80
N ALA A 64 3.40 17.01 1.86
CA ALA A 64 2.65 16.07 1.03
C ALA A 64 3.58 15.20 0.16
N LEU A 65 4.65 15.78 -0.41
CA LEU A 65 5.64 15.01 -1.18
C LEU A 65 6.31 13.92 -0.34
N LEU A 66 6.70 14.23 0.91
CA LEU A 66 7.22 13.21 1.85
C LEU A 66 6.17 12.13 2.14
N GLY A 67 4.91 12.52 2.27
CA GLY A 67 3.79 11.58 2.41
C GLY A 67 3.69 10.61 1.22
N PHE A 68 3.78 11.10 -0.01
CA PHE A 68 3.77 10.28 -1.21
C PHE A 68 4.98 9.33 -1.28
N MET A 69 6.17 9.78 -0.88
CA MET A 69 7.34 8.90 -0.78
C MET A 69 7.13 7.75 0.21
N LEU A 70 6.59 8.04 1.39
CA LEU A 70 6.29 7.02 2.41
C LEU A 70 5.22 6.03 1.92
N MET A 71 4.17 6.51 1.25
CA MET A 71 3.15 5.66 0.66
C MET A 71 3.74 4.75 -0.43
N GLY A 72 4.54 5.31 -1.33
CA GLY A 72 5.20 4.56 -2.40
C GLY A 72 6.15 3.49 -1.84
N GLY A 73 7.05 3.86 -0.95
CA GLY A 73 7.98 2.93 -0.31
C GLY A 73 7.26 1.85 0.50
N GLY A 74 6.26 2.23 1.30
CA GLY A 74 5.48 1.28 2.10
C GLY A 74 4.69 0.29 1.25
N SER A 75 4.13 0.70 0.11
CA SER A 75 3.37 -0.18 -0.77
C SER A 75 4.23 -1.21 -1.52
N ALA A 76 5.55 -1.00 -1.60
CA ALA A 76 6.45 -1.79 -2.43
C ALA A 76 6.43 -3.30 -2.14
N VAL A 77 6.27 -3.69 -0.88
CA VAL A 77 6.37 -5.10 -0.45
C VAL A 77 5.02 -5.77 -0.20
N ILE A 78 3.95 -4.99 0.01
CA ILE A 78 2.65 -5.52 0.46
C ILE A 78 2.06 -6.49 -0.57
N PHE A 79 2.01 -6.09 -1.84
CA PHE A 79 1.43 -6.93 -2.89
C PHE A 79 2.21 -8.23 -3.13
N PRO A 80 3.56 -8.22 -3.29
CA PRO A 80 4.34 -9.46 -3.42
C PRO A 80 4.20 -10.39 -2.23
N LEU A 81 4.17 -9.85 -1.00
CA LEU A 81 4.00 -10.66 0.19
C LEU A 81 2.60 -11.29 0.27
N ALA A 82 1.55 -10.56 -0.11
CA ALA A 82 0.21 -11.10 -0.20
C ALA A 82 0.11 -12.23 -1.23
N MET A 83 0.73 -12.07 -2.41
CA MET A 83 0.80 -13.11 -3.44
C MET A 83 1.56 -14.35 -2.96
N SER A 84 2.69 -14.14 -2.27
CA SER A 84 3.47 -15.25 -1.69
C SER A 84 2.70 -15.98 -0.60
N ALA A 85 1.95 -15.25 0.23
CA ALA A 85 1.09 -15.85 1.25
C ALA A 85 -0.06 -16.66 0.63
N ALA A 86 -0.73 -16.11 -0.39
CA ALA A 86 -1.77 -16.83 -1.12
C ALA A 86 -1.26 -18.12 -1.77
N ALA A 87 -0.05 -18.10 -2.35
CA ALA A 87 0.56 -19.30 -2.95
C ALA A 87 0.88 -20.41 -1.92
N ARG A 88 1.02 -20.05 -0.64
CA ARG A 88 1.30 -21.01 0.45
C ARG A 88 0.05 -21.53 1.14
N ASP A 89 -1.10 -20.97 0.86
CA ASP A 89 -2.36 -21.45 1.43
C ASP A 89 -2.69 -22.85 0.90
N THR A 90 -3.19 -23.71 1.79
CA THR A 90 -3.41 -25.13 1.52
C THR A 90 -4.86 -25.49 1.21
N GLU A 91 -5.78 -24.51 1.22
CA GLU A 91 -7.20 -24.77 0.91
C GLU A 91 -7.42 -25.14 -0.56
N LYS A 92 -6.62 -24.56 -1.46
CA LYS A 92 -6.68 -24.82 -2.91
C LYS A 92 -5.26 -24.97 -3.45
N THR A 93 -5.14 -25.21 -4.76
CA THR A 93 -3.82 -25.22 -5.41
C THR A 93 -3.19 -23.81 -5.36
N PRO A 94 -1.85 -23.69 -5.32
CA PRO A 94 -1.17 -22.40 -5.35
C PRO A 94 -1.61 -21.50 -6.51
N GLU A 95 -1.83 -22.09 -7.68
CA GLU A 95 -2.27 -21.39 -8.89
C GLU A 95 -3.68 -20.81 -8.72
N GLU A 96 -4.61 -21.58 -8.14
CA GLU A 96 -5.99 -21.14 -7.87
C GLU A 96 -6.03 -20.03 -6.81
N ASN A 97 -5.23 -20.12 -5.76
CA ASN A 97 -5.14 -19.12 -4.71
C ASN A 97 -4.59 -17.79 -5.26
N VAL A 98 -3.49 -17.86 -6.01
CA VAL A 98 -2.88 -16.68 -6.65
C VAL A 98 -3.83 -16.07 -7.67
N ALA A 99 -4.50 -16.88 -8.50
CA ALA A 99 -5.47 -16.40 -9.48
C ALA A 99 -6.66 -15.71 -8.80
N SER A 100 -7.18 -16.27 -7.70
CA SER A 100 -8.28 -15.68 -6.94
C SER A 100 -7.89 -14.32 -6.35
N LEU A 101 -6.69 -14.20 -5.77
CA LEU A 101 -6.18 -12.92 -5.26
C LEU A 101 -5.97 -11.92 -6.39
N ALA A 102 -5.38 -12.32 -7.51
CA ALA A 102 -5.16 -11.46 -8.67
C ALA A 102 -6.50 -10.95 -9.25
N GLN A 103 -7.52 -11.79 -9.32
CA GLN A 103 -8.86 -11.40 -9.77
C GLN A 103 -9.49 -10.37 -8.84
N PHE A 104 -9.38 -10.57 -7.52
CA PHE A 104 -9.86 -9.59 -6.54
C PHE A 104 -9.15 -8.25 -6.69
N VAL A 105 -7.83 -8.26 -6.79
CA VAL A 105 -7.02 -7.05 -7.00
C VAL A 105 -7.41 -6.33 -8.30
N PHE A 106 -7.65 -7.08 -9.37
CA PHE A 106 -8.10 -6.50 -10.65
C PHE A 106 -9.44 -5.75 -10.51
N VAL A 107 -10.41 -6.34 -9.80
CA VAL A 107 -11.70 -5.67 -9.52
C VAL A 107 -11.49 -4.39 -8.71
N VAL A 108 -10.63 -4.42 -7.70
CA VAL A 108 -10.29 -3.22 -6.91
C VAL A 108 -9.64 -2.16 -7.79
N PHE A 109 -8.69 -2.51 -8.65
CA PHE A 109 -8.05 -1.57 -9.58
C PHE A 109 -9.04 -0.95 -10.57
N LEU A 110 -10.05 -1.69 -10.98
CA LEU A 110 -11.09 -1.18 -11.87
C LEU A 110 -12.03 -0.19 -11.17
N LEU A 111 -12.38 -0.47 -9.92
CA LEU A 111 -13.37 0.32 -9.17
C LEU A 111 -12.75 1.50 -8.39
N ALA A 112 -11.49 1.38 -7.96
CA ALA A 112 -10.86 2.40 -7.12
C ALA A 112 -10.75 3.77 -7.81
N PRO A 113 -10.30 3.92 -9.08
CA PRO A 113 -10.18 5.24 -9.69
C PRO A 113 -11.51 6.00 -9.81
N PRO A 114 -12.63 5.39 -10.29
CA PRO A 114 -13.92 6.06 -10.32
C PRO A 114 -14.41 6.47 -8.93
N LEU A 115 -14.24 5.60 -7.92
CA LEU A 115 -14.65 5.87 -6.55
C LEU A 115 -13.84 7.03 -5.95
N LEU A 116 -12.52 7.00 -6.10
CA LEU A 116 -11.63 8.05 -5.59
C LEU A 116 -11.86 9.37 -6.32
N GLY A 117 -12.14 9.33 -7.63
CA GLY A 117 -12.50 10.50 -8.42
C GLY A 117 -13.80 11.14 -7.92
N PHE A 118 -14.84 10.34 -7.72
CA PHE A 118 -16.12 10.79 -7.17
C PHE A 118 -15.94 11.45 -5.79
N ILE A 119 -15.24 10.79 -4.86
CA ILE A 119 -14.98 11.34 -3.54
C ILE A 119 -14.16 12.63 -3.64
N GLY A 120 -13.16 12.68 -4.53
CA GLY A 120 -12.33 13.85 -4.74
C GLY A 120 -13.10 15.05 -5.28
N GLU A 121 -14.10 14.82 -6.13
CA GLU A 121 -14.94 15.85 -6.70
C GLU A 121 -15.94 16.42 -5.67
N TYR A 122 -16.63 15.58 -4.91
CA TYR A 122 -17.69 16.00 -3.98
C TYR A 122 -17.19 16.39 -2.60
N PHE A 123 -16.15 15.74 -2.08
CA PHE A 123 -15.65 15.94 -0.71
C PHE A 123 -14.24 16.53 -0.68
N GLY A 124 -13.56 16.57 -1.82
CA GLY A 124 -12.20 17.07 -1.95
C GLY A 124 -11.13 15.97 -1.88
N LEU A 125 -9.98 16.24 -2.50
CA LEU A 125 -8.88 15.28 -2.68
C LEU A 125 -8.33 14.72 -1.35
N ARG A 126 -8.36 15.49 -0.27
CA ARG A 126 -7.92 14.99 1.04
C ARG A 126 -8.75 13.80 1.53
N TRP A 127 -10.05 13.82 1.29
CA TRP A 127 -10.96 12.74 1.66
C TRP A 127 -10.74 11.49 0.81
N SER A 128 -10.37 11.65 -0.47
CA SER A 128 -9.97 10.51 -1.32
C SER A 128 -8.78 9.77 -0.73
N PHE A 129 -7.77 10.48 -0.24
CA PHE A 129 -6.63 9.85 0.43
C PHE A 129 -6.99 9.30 1.82
N ALA A 130 -7.84 10.00 2.58
CA ALA A 130 -8.27 9.55 3.90
C ALA A 130 -9.03 8.22 3.85
N LEU A 131 -9.68 7.90 2.73
CA LEU A 131 -10.33 6.59 2.52
C LEU A 131 -9.35 5.41 2.64
N ALA A 132 -8.05 5.62 2.48
CA ALA A 132 -7.06 4.57 2.68
C ALA A 132 -6.93 4.12 4.15
N PHE A 133 -7.24 4.97 5.14
CA PHE A 133 -7.08 4.64 6.56
C PHE A 133 -7.80 3.36 7.00
N PRO A 134 -9.12 3.17 6.75
CA PRO A 134 -9.81 1.96 7.18
C PRO A 134 -9.20 0.70 6.56
N PHE A 135 -8.79 0.76 5.29
CA PHE A 135 -8.15 -0.38 4.63
C PHE A 135 -6.76 -0.69 5.19
N LEU A 136 -5.97 0.33 5.49
CA LEU A 136 -4.67 0.16 6.14
C LEU A 136 -4.80 -0.41 7.55
N MET A 137 -5.81 0.02 8.31
CA MET A 137 -6.09 -0.52 9.64
C MET A 137 -6.53 -1.99 9.59
N ILE A 138 -7.42 -2.35 8.65
CA ILE A 138 -7.81 -3.75 8.44
C ILE A 138 -6.59 -4.59 8.05
N SER A 139 -5.76 -4.09 7.13
CA SER A 139 -4.52 -4.78 6.73
C SER A 139 -3.56 -4.96 7.91
N LEU A 140 -3.43 -3.97 8.77
CA LEU A 140 -2.58 -4.05 9.97
C LEU A 140 -3.09 -5.10 10.96
N LEU A 141 -4.40 -5.20 11.15
CA LEU A 141 -5.02 -6.22 12.01
C LEU A 141 -4.89 -7.63 11.42
N SER A 142 -4.84 -7.74 10.09
CA SER A 142 -4.73 -9.00 9.36
C SER A 142 -3.29 -9.46 9.12
N ILE A 143 -2.29 -8.73 9.62
CA ILE A 143 -0.87 -8.97 9.31
C ILE A 143 -0.38 -10.33 9.78
N SER A 144 -0.96 -10.86 10.85
CA SER A 144 -0.65 -12.18 11.38
C SER A 144 -0.96 -13.32 10.40
N ALA A 145 -1.85 -13.10 9.43
CA ALA A 145 -2.15 -14.06 8.36
C ALA A 145 -0.96 -14.30 7.42
N LEU A 146 0.03 -13.40 7.38
CA LEU A 146 1.26 -13.58 6.61
C LEU A 146 2.24 -14.58 7.26
N ASN A 147 2.04 -14.91 8.53
CA ASN A 147 2.91 -15.80 9.28
C ASN A 147 2.41 -17.25 9.23
N THR A 148 2.63 -17.90 8.10
CA THR A 148 2.17 -19.28 7.82
C THR A 148 2.84 -20.35 8.70
N GLU A 149 3.94 -20.03 9.41
CA GLU A 149 4.62 -20.98 10.29
C GLU A 149 3.88 -21.20 11.62
N LYS A 150 3.05 -20.25 12.05
CA LYS A 150 2.32 -20.36 13.31
C LYS A 150 1.14 -21.34 13.28
N ASN A 151 0.62 -21.63 12.09
CA ASN A 151 -0.53 -22.53 11.89
C ASN A 151 -0.18 -24.01 11.70
N LYS A 152 1.10 -24.40 11.73
CA LYS A 152 1.50 -25.81 11.60
C LYS A 152 1.60 -26.58 12.94
N ASN A 153 1.30 -25.95 14.07
CA ASN A 153 1.41 -26.55 15.41
C ASN A 153 0.05 -26.77 16.10
N PHE A 154 -0.99 -27.14 15.33
CA PHE A 154 -2.24 -27.68 15.86
C PHE A 154 -2.61 -28.95 15.12
#